data_74da66c64c4c3d70b11870dc7e7ab7e4
#
_entry.id   74da66c64c4c3d70b11870dc7e7ab7e4
#
_cell.length_a   1.000
_cell.length_b   1.000
_cell.length_c   1.000
_cell.angle_alpha   90.00
_cell.angle_beta   90.00
_cell.angle_gamma   90.00
#
_symmetry.space_group_name_H-M   'P 1'
#
loop_
_entity.id
_entity.type
_entity.pdbx_description
1 polymer ?
#
loop_
_entity_poly.entity_id
_entity_poly.type
_entity_poly.pdbx_seq_one_letter_code
_entity_poly.pdbx_strand_id
1 'polypeptide(L)'
;MKIPEFAEQPELDPWLWLQKWLNDAEEEGENEPTAMALSTLSKEGSPRTRFVLCKGVSKAGIRFFTNLNSAKGDEISRNPIASVAFHWPKLNRQVRAQGKLNRVSEDEANEYFHSRNRLSKIGAWASKPVSYTHLRAHETVHY
;
A
#
# COMPACT_ATOMS: atom_id res chain seq x y z
N MET A 1 6.08 23.13 -16.38
CA MET A 1 5.65 22.07 -15.46
C MET A 1 4.38 22.53 -14.77
N LYS A 2 3.35 21.68 -14.81
CA LYS A 2 2.08 22.02 -14.19
C LYS A 2 2.19 21.86 -12.68
N ILE A 3 1.89 22.91 -11.92
CA ILE A 3 1.86 22.84 -10.46
C ILE A 3 0.73 21.89 -10.05
N PRO A 4 0.97 20.92 -9.17
CA PRO A 4 -0.11 20.05 -8.70
C PRO A 4 -1.24 20.86 -8.05
N GLU A 5 -2.47 20.48 -8.31
CA GLU A 5 -3.64 21.10 -7.69
C GLU A 5 -3.54 21.15 -6.16
N PHE A 6 -2.87 20.16 -5.58
CA PHE A 6 -2.62 20.09 -4.16
C PHE A 6 -1.87 21.32 -3.62
N ALA A 7 -0.93 21.86 -4.40
CA ALA A 7 -0.19 23.06 -3.99
C ALA A 7 -1.06 24.31 -3.93
N GLU A 8 -2.19 24.29 -4.61
CA GLU A 8 -3.17 25.38 -4.61
C GLU A 8 -4.19 25.28 -3.48
N GLN A 9 -4.28 24.11 -2.85
CA GLN A 9 -5.25 23.80 -1.80
C GLN A 9 -4.57 23.03 -0.65
N PRO A 10 -3.64 23.68 0.06
CA PRO A 10 -2.84 23.01 1.08
C PRO A 10 -3.64 22.54 2.29
N GLU A 11 -4.85 23.05 2.48
CA GLU A 11 -5.75 22.61 3.56
C GLU A 11 -6.43 21.28 3.29
N LEU A 12 -6.36 20.75 2.07
CA LEU A 12 -6.97 19.46 1.74
C LEU A 12 -6.15 18.30 2.32
N ASP A 13 -6.87 17.33 2.86
CA ASP A 13 -6.31 16.11 3.42
C ASP A 13 -5.53 15.34 2.34
N PRO A 14 -4.24 15.02 2.57
CA PRO A 14 -3.44 14.24 1.62
C PRO A 14 -4.07 12.90 1.21
N TRP A 15 -4.84 12.28 2.11
CA TRP A 15 -5.51 11.02 1.82
C TRP A 15 -6.61 11.16 0.78
N LEU A 16 -7.33 12.27 0.79
CA LEU A 16 -8.32 12.58 -0.24
C LEU A 16 -7.65 12.79 -1.59
N TRP A 17 -6.49 13.44 -1.62
CA TRP A 17 -5.72 13.64 -2.84
C TRP A 17 -5.17 12.32 -3.39
N LEU A 18 -4.65 11.46 -2.52
CA LEU A 18 -4.17 10.15 -2.96
C LEU A 18 -5.31 9.33 -3.55
N GLN A 19 -6.47 9.33 -2.91
CA GLN A 19 -7.64 8.62 -3.41
C GLN A 19 -8.10 9.18 -4.76
N LYS A 20 -8.12 10.49 -4.91
CA LYS A 20 -8.43 11.14 -6.19
C LYS A 20 -7.43 10.73 -7.27
N TRP A 21 -6.16 10.75 -6.97
CA TRP A 21 -5.12 10.39 -7.93
C TRP A 21 -5.15 8.91 -8.32
N LEU A 22 -5.53 8.03 -7.41
CA LEU A 22 -5.77 6.63 -7.73
C LEU A 22 -6.93 6.49 -8.72
N ASN A 23 -8.01 7.20 -8.48
CA ASN A 23 -9.16 7.21 -9.40
C ASN A 23 -8.77 7.77 -10.77
N ASP A 24 -8.02 8.87 -10.79
CA ASP A 24 -7.51 9.46 -12.03
C ASP A 24 -6.64 8.44 -12.80
N ALA A 25 -5.81 7.69 -12.09
CA ALA A 25 -4.96 6.66 -12.70
C ALA A 25 -5.79 5.54 -13.34
N GLU A 26 -6.85 5.11 -12.68
CA GLU A 26 -7.78 4.12 -13.25
C GLU A 26 -8.47 4.66 -14.50
N GLU A 27 -8.99 5.87 -14.44
CA GLU A 27 -9.67 6.51 -15.56
C GLU A 27 -8.76 6.73 -16.75
N GLU A 28 -7.50 7.05 -16.52
CA GLU A 28 -6.52 7.24 -17.58
C GLU A 28 -6.03 5.93 -18.20
N GLY A 29 -6.39 4.80 -17.60
CA GLY A 29 -5.99 3.50 -18.09
C GLY A 29 -4.54 3.14 -17.79
N GLU A 30 -4.01 3.61 -16.65
CA GLU A 30 -2.71 3.18 -16.17
C GLU A 30 -2.70 1.67 -15.97
N ASN A 31 -1.56 1.05 -16.32
CA ASN A 31 -1.38 -0.37 -16.06
C ASN A 31 -1.18 -0.59 -14.55
N GLU A 32 -2.03 -1.42 -13.94
CA GLU A 32 -1.99 -1.70 -12.50
C GLU A 32 -1.92 -0.42 -11.64
N PRO A 33 -2.95 0.44 -11.68
CA PRO A 33 -2.90 1.73 -10.99
C PRO A 33 -2.76 1.62 -9.47
N THR A 34 -3.17 0.50 -8.88
CA THR A 34 -3.06 0.26 -7.43
C THR A 34 -1.74 -0.37 -7.01
N ALA A 35 -0.87 -0.72 -7.96
CA ALA A 35 0.44 -1.28 -7.64
C ALA A 35 1.31 -0.24 -6.95
N MET A 36 1.94 -0.64 -5.88
CA MET A 36 2.89 0.21 -5.16
C MET A 36 4.14 -0.59 -4.77
N ALA A 37 5.28 0.06 -4.83
CA ALA A 37 6.52 -0.50 -4.32
C ALA A 37 6.50 -0.35 -2.80
N LEU A 38 6.62 -1.48 -2.09
CA LEU A 38 6.65 -1.50 -0.64
C LEU A 38 8.08 -1.81 -0.18
N SER A 39 8.65 -0.94 0.63
CA SER A 39 9.97 -1.14 1.23
C SER A 39 9.83 -1.33 2.72
N THR A 40 10.45 -2.39 3.21
CA THR A 40 10.55 -2.71 4.64
C THR A 40 12.00 -2.96 5.00
N LEU A 41 12.29 -3.06 6.29
CA LEU A 41 13.63 -3.37 6.76
C LEU A 41 13.72 -4.83 7.15
N SER A 42 14.81 -5.48 6.74
CA SER A 42 15.14 -6.83 7.20
C SER A 42 15.57 -6.80 8.66
N LYS A 43 15.74 -7.98 9.23
CA LYS A 43 16.26 -8.18 10.58
C LYS A 43 17.61 -7.48 10.80
N GLU A 44 18.44 -7.44 9.76
CA GLU A 44 19.77 -6.82 9.79
C GLU A 44 19.75 -5.33 9.43
N GLY A 45 18.55 -4.77 9.20
CA GLY A 45 18.43 -3.37 8.83
C GLY A 45 18.58 -3.08 7.34
N SER A 46 18.66 -4.10 6.50
CA SER A 46 18.74 -3.94 5.04
C SER A 46 17.35 -3.63 4.47
N PRO A 47 17.22 -2.65 3.59
CA PRO A 47 15.94 -2.39 2.93
C PRO A 47 15.61 -3.48 1.91
N ARG A 48 14.34 -3.85 1.87
CA ARG A 48 13.81 -4.81 0.90
C ARG A 48 12.58 -4.24 0.24
N THR A 49 12.52 -4.35 -1.08
CA THR A 49 11.43 -3.76 -1.86
C THR A 49 10.75 -4.80 -2.73
N ARG A 50 9.43 -4.75 -2.81
CA ARG A 50 8.58 -5.58 -3.66
C ARG A 50 7.32 -4.80 -4.00
N PHE A 51 6.58 -5.26 -5.00
CA PHE A 51 5.31 -4.66 -5.36
C PHE A 51 4.17 -5.37 -4.65
N VAL A 52 3.24 -4.58 -4.15
CA VAL A 52 1.98 -5.05 -3.57
C VAL A 52 0.85 -4.18 -4.12
N LEU A 53 -0.38 -4.61 -3.99
CA LEU A 53 -1.53 -3.84 -4.44
C LEU A 53 -2.16 -3.09 -3.26
N CYS A 54 -2.38 -1.80 -3.46
CA CYS A 54 -3.15 -0.99 -2.53
C CYS A 54 -4.63 -1.41 -2.61
N LYS A 55 -5.21 -1.74 -1.47
CA LYS A 55 -6.62 -2.16 -1.36
C LYS A 55 -7.52 -1.11 -0.76
N GLY A 56 -6.98 -0.01 -0.34
CA GLY A 56 -7.77 1.09 0.19
C GLY A 56 -6.90 2.20 0.75
N VAL A 57 -7.46 3.39 0.72
CA VAL A 57 -6.87 4.60 1.29
C VAL A 57 -7.93 5.31 2.11
N SER A 58 -7.57 5.68 3.32
CA SER A 58 -8.43 6.45 4.22
C SER A 58 -7.57 7.24 5.19
N LYS A 59 -8.20 7.98 6.09
CA LYS A 59 -7.48 8.66 7.18
C LYS A 59 -6.71 7.69 8.08
N ALA A 60 -7.11 6.42 8.09
CA ALA A 60 -6.39 5.37 8.82
C ALA A 60 -5.08 4.97 8.12
N GLY A 61 -4.92 5.28 6.84
CA GLY A 61 -3.73 5.01 6.07
C GLY A 61 -3.97 4.23 4.80
N ILE A 62 -2.90 3.68 4.27
CA ILE A 62 -2.91 2.84 3.07
C ILE A 62 -3.03 1.38 3.51
N ARG A 63 -4.01 0.68 2.97
CA ARG A 63 -4.26 -0.72 3.30
C ARG A 63 -3.77 -1.64 2.18
N PHE A 64 -3.08 -2.68 2.56
CA PHE A 64 -2.63 -3.72 1.64
C PHE A 64 -2.58 -5.06 2.38
N PHE A 65 -2.45 -6.15 1.63
CA PHE A 65 -2.40 -7.49 2.19
C PHE A 65 -1.16 -8.23 1.70
N THR A 66 -0.48 -8.89 2.63
CA THR A 66 0.71 -9.67 2.34
C THR A 66 0.77 -10.86 3.30
N ASN A 67 1.50 -11.90 2.91
CA ASN A 67 1.67 -13.08 3.76
C ASN A 67 2.68 -12.78 4.88
N LEU A 68 2.23 -12.84 6.13
CA LEU A 68 3.06 -12.58 7.30
C LEU A 68 3.74 -13.83 7.87
N ASN A 69 3.47 -15.02 7.34
CA ASN A 69 4.12 -16.25 7.77
C ASN A 69 5.44 -16.55 7.06
N SER A 70 5.86 -15.65 6.20
CA SER A 70 7.16 -15.67 5.54
C SER A 70 8.18 -14.88 6.37
N ALA A 71 9.43 -14.86 5.91
CA ALA A 71 10.47 -14.00 6.48
C ALA A 71 10.03 -12.52 6.59
N LYS A 72 9.11 -12.09 5.71
CA LYS A 72 8.50 -10.75 5.73
C LYS A 72 7.70 -10.48 7.00
N GLY A 73 7.02 -11.50 7.54
CA GLY A 73 6.24 -11.37 8.77
C GLY A 73 7.12 -11.04 9.96
N ASP A 74 8.26 -11.71 10.07
CA ASP A 74 9.25 -11.43 11.11
C ASP A 74 9.84 -10.02 10.95
N GLU A 75 10.16 -9.62 9.73
CA GLU A 75 10.68 -8.30 9.44
C GLU A 75 9.72 -7.21 9.89
N ILE A 76 8.44 -7.35 9.54
CA ILE A 76 7.39 -6.39 9.91
C ILE A 76 7.20 -6.34 11.43
N SER A 77 7.26 -7.48 12.11
CA SER A 77 7.09 -7.54 13.56
C SER A 77 8.23 -6.85 14.31
N ARG A 78 9.45 -6.94 13.79
CA ARG A 78 10.64 -6.37 14.43
C ARG A 78 10.84 -4.90 14.10
N ASN A 79 10.58 -4.53 12.86
CA ASN A 79 10.72 -3.16 12.36
C ASN A 79 9.43 -2.75 11.65
N PRO A 80 8.41 -2.31 12.39
CA PRO A 80 7.11 -2.02 11.81
C PRO A 80 7.09 -0.67 11.09
N ILE A 81 8.12 -0.36 10.34
CA ILE A 81 8.25 0.87 9.56
C ILE A 81 8.37 0.47 8.09
N ALA A 82 7.66 1.20 7.24
CA ALA A 82 7.69 0.95 5.81
C ALA A 82 7.56 2.24 5.03
N SER A 83 7.94 2.16 3.77
CA SER A 83 7.63 3.20 2.80
C SER A 83 6.97 2.56 1.58
N VAL A 84 6.11 3.32 0.92
CA VAL A 84 5.48 2.92 -0.33
C VAL A 84 5.66 4.00 -1.37
N ALA A 85 5.66 3.59 -2.62
CA ALA A 85 5.71 4.51 -3.75
C ALA A 85 4.73 4.05 -4.83
N PHE A 86 3.91 4.98 -5.29
CA PHE A 86 3.08 4.83 -6.47
C PHE A 86 3.74 5.58 -7.62
N HIS A 87 3.63 5.05 -8.82
CA HIS A 87 4.08 5.72 -10.02
C HIS A 87 3.07 5.55 -11.15
N TRP A 88 2.58 6.65 -11.68
CA TRP A 88 1.61 6.69 -12.77
C TRP A 88 2.20 7.46 -13.95
N PRO A 89 2.93 6.77 -14.85
CA PRO A 89 3.66 7.46 -15.91
C PRO A 89 2.77 8.22 -16.91
N LYS A 90 1.57 7.72 -17.21
CA LYS A 90 0.64 8.42 -18.11
C LYS A 90 0.19 9.76 -17.54
N LEU A 91 0.07 9.87 -16.23
CA LEU A 91 -0.29 11.11 -15.55
C LEU A 91 0.95 11.91 -15.14
N ASN A 92 2.13 11.34 -15.31
CA ASN A 92 3.38 11.95 -14.87
C ASN A 92 3.33 12.31 -13.37
N ARG A 93 2.80 11.39 -12.57
CA ARG A 93 2.64 11.56 -11.12
C ARG A 93 3.32 10.45 -10.35
N GLN A 94 3.81 10.81 -9.19
CA GLN A 94 4.42 9.90 -8.23
C GLN A 94 3.97 10.30 -6.83
N VAL A 95 3.65 9.30 -6.01
CA VAL A 95 3.33 9.51 -4.59
C VAL A 95 4.22 8.60 -3.77
N ARG A 96 4.80 9.14 -2.72
CA ARG A 96 5.54 8.36 -1.73
C ARG A 96 4.93 8.61 -0.35
N ALA A 97 4.83 7.55 0.43
CA ALA A 97 4.37 7.65 1.81
C ALA A 97 5.23 6.75 2.69
N GLN A 98 5.43 7.15 3.92
CA GLN A 98 6.13 6.32 4.89
C GLN A 98 5.43 6.39 6.24
N GLY A 99 5.57 5.36 7.02
CA GLY A 99 4.93 5.31 8.31
C GLY A 99 5.03 3.96 8.98
N LYS A 100 4.25 3.81 10.04
CA LYS A 100 4.24 2.61 10.85
C LYS A 100 3.22 1.61 10.29
N LEU A 101 3.63 0.34 10.26
CA LEU A 101 2.76 -0.77 9.90
C LEU A 101 1.93 -1.21 11.11
N ASN A 102 0.65 -1.44 10.89
CA ASN A 102 -0.24 -2.02 11.88
C ASN A 102 -1.02 -3.15 11.21
N ARG A 103 -1.33 -4.20 11.96
CA ARG A 103 -2.15 -5.29 11.45
C ARG A 103 -3.60 -4.86 11.30
N VAL A 104 -4.23 -5.32 10.24
CA VAL A 104 -5.69 -5.25 10.13
C VAL A 104 -6.31 -6.31 11.03
N SER A 105 -7.60 -6.18 11.33
CA SER A 105 -8.34 -7.17 12.11
C SER A 105 -8.43 -8.51 11.37
N GLU A 106 -8.62 -9.61 12.12
CA GLU A 106 -8.85 -10.93 11.53
C GLU A 106 -10.10 -10.94 10.64
N ASP A 107 -11.16 -10.26 11.06
CA ASP A 107 -12.39 -10.17 10.28
C ASP A 107 -12.15 -9.51 8.93
N GLU A 108 -11.41 -8.42 8.91
CA GLU A 108 -11.04 -7.71 7.68
C GLU A 108 -10.16 -8.59 6.77
N ALA A 109 -9.20 -9.30 7.36
CA ALA A 109 -8.34 -10.24 6.64
C ALA A 109 -9.16 -11.39 6.02
N ASN A 110 -10.08 -11.96 6.77
CA ASN A 110 -10.96 -13.03 6.31
C ASN A 110 -11.87 -12.56 5.19
N GLU A 111 -12.44 -11.38 5.32
CA GLU A 111 -13.28 -10.76 4.30
C GLU A 111 -12.51 -10.61 2.98
N TYR A 112 -11.29 -10.10 3.05
CA TYR A 112 -10.42 -10.01 1.88
C TYR A 112 -10.16 -11.38 1.25
N PHE A 113 -9.80 -12.38 2.06
CA PHE A 113 -9.52 -13.74 1.58
C PHE A 113 -10.72 -14.31 0.82
N HIS A 114 -11.91 -14.17 1.36
CA HIS A 114 -13.14 -14.65 0.73
C HIS A 114 -13.53 -13.89 -0.53
N SER A 115 -13.11 -12.64 -0.67
CA SER A 115 -13.36 -11.84 -1.86
C SER A 115 -12.48 -12.20 -3.06
N ARG A 116 -11.38 -12.94 -2.84
CA ARG A 116 -10.45 -13.31 -3.90
C ARG A 116 -11.04 -14.40 -4.79
N ASN A 117 -10.61 -14.44 -6.06
CA ASN A 117 -11.02 -15.50 -6.96
C ASN A 117 -10.43 -16.86 -6.52
N ARG A 118 -11.01 -17.95 -7.03
CA ARG A 118 -10.64 -19.31 -6.61
C ARG A 118 -9.15 -19.61 -6.74
N LEU A 119 -8.52 -19.24 -7.85
CA LEU A 119 -7.10 -19.50 -8.08
C LEU A 119 -6.24 -18.74 -7.10
N SER A 120 -6.58 -17.48 -6.84
CA SER A 120 -5.87 -16.67 -5.84
C SER A 120 -6.03 -17.23 -4.43
N LYS A 121 -7.22 -17.76 -4.08
CA LYS A 121 -7.45 -18.41 -2.79
C LYS A 121 -6.59 -19.68 -2.64
N ILE A 122 -6.50 -20.49 -3.67
CA ILE A 122 -5.67 -21.70 -3.69
C ILE A 122 -4.20 -21.32 -3.52
N GLY A 123 -3.71 -20.33 -4.25
CA GLY A 123 -2.34 -19.84 -4.12
C GLY A 123 -2.02 -19.33 -2.71
N ALA A 124 -2.92 -18.55 -2.13
CA ALA A 124 -2.78 -18.07 -0.76
C ALA A 124 -2.78 -19.20 0.26
N TRP A 125 -3.64 -20.21 0.07
CA TRP A 125 -3.68 -21.40 0.91
C TRP A 125 -2.38 -22.20 0.83
N ALA A 126 -1.89 -22.44 -0.39
CA ALA A 126 -0.68 -23.21 -0.65
C ALA A 126 0.58 -22.55 -0.09
N SER A 127 0.63 -21.21 -0.08
CA SER A 127 1.77 -20.45 0.48
C SER A 127 1.70 -20.31 2.00
N LYS A 128 0.76 -20.94 2.65
CA LYS A 128 0.40 -20.81 4.07
C LYS A 128 0.03 -19.37 4.43
N PRO A 129 -1.17 -19.18 4.74
CA PRO A 129 -1.75 -17.87 4.88
C PRO A 129 -1.43 -17.24 6.23
N VAL A 130 -1.14 -16.11 6.39
CA VAL A 130 -1.80 -15.03 5.86
C VAL A 130 -2.28 -14.13 6.98
N SER A 131 -1.44 -13.32 7.45
CA SER A 131 -1.87 -12.15 8.19
C SER A 131 -1.72 -10.96 7.26
N TYR A 132 -2.58 -9.99 7.44
CA TYR A 132 -2.65 -8.85 6.56
C TYR A 132 -2.31 -7.59 7.33
N THR A 133 -1.67 -6.66 6.66
CA THR A 133 -1.23 -5.42 7.27
C THR A 133 -1.80 -4.22 6.55
N HIS A 134 -1.88 -3.11 7.25
CA HIS A 134 -2.02 -1.83 6.59
C HIS A 134 -0.93 -0.88 7.09
N LEU A 135 -0.52 -0.01 6.21
CA LEU A 135 0.42 1.05 6.52
C LEU A 135 -0.38 2.24 7.05
N ARG A 136 -0.15 2.57 8.31
CA ARG A 136 -0.62 3.82 8.86
C ARG A 136 0.47 4.85 8.62
N ALA A 137 0.32 5.62 7.59
CA ALA A 137 1.28 6.65 7.29
C ALA A 137 1.14 7.79 8.28
N HIS A 138 2.25 8.16 8.82
CA HIS A 138 2.23 9.24 9.74
C HIS A 138 2.37 10.57 9.06
N GLU A 139 2.89 10.71 7.93
CA GLU A 139 3.29 12.09 7.83
C GLU A 139 3.54 12.66 6.49
N THR A 140 3.92 11.94 5.51
CA THR A 140 4.32 12.65 4.31
C THR A 140 3.96 11.90 3.07
N VAL A 141 2.98 12.43 2.38
CA VAL A 141 2.72 12.06 0.99
C VAL A 141 3.58 12.99 0.15
N HIS A 142 4.50 12.44 -0.63
CA HIS A 142 5.33 13.18 -1.57
C HIS A 142 4.91 12.85 -3.00
N TYR A 143 4.93 13.83 -3.86
CA TYR A 143 4.63 13.70 -5.28
C TYR A 143 5.66 14.43 -6.14
#